data_11ff95d0d95a52dc54c86e4d4f8084ef
#
_entry.id   11ff95d0d95a52dc54c86e4d4f8084ef
#
_cell.length_a   1.000
_cell.length_b   1.000
_cell.length_c   1.000
_cell.angle_alpha   90.00
_cell.angle_beta   90.00
_cell.angle_gamma   90.00
#
_symmetry.space_group_name_H-M   'P 1'
#
loop_
_entity.id
_entity.type
_entity.pdbx_description
1 polymer ?
#
loop_
_entity_poly.entity_id
_entity_poly.type
_entity_poly.pdbx_seq_one_letter_code
_entity_poly.pdbx_strand_id
1 'polypeptide(L)'
;MKETKLLIQDLESHVRELCQPEGRVVGTDGHKRAEKWVAQKLSEIGCKPYAGESYALPYEREGISFTNFAGSIAGKDRDLPPILIGAHYDSVISAPCADDNGSAVSITLAVAESIAAAGGLNRDLVVAIFDAEEPPYFQTSCMGSNRFYHDQADERNFHFALISDLVGHDVCLPEDVPKLVALARPLVKPLAPLTFMTGAESHPQLPETLKDVEIPDRMKLIATLNRYVDDMSDHGVFRRNDVPYLFLSCGRWEHYHRPTDTPEKLNYEKMGAIAQYAERVCWAVSVSELGEFADAGDPIDFEAETWKQSLGMMRRPLAKLLGVSDFKTRDQIDRAAEALTRFGL
;
A
#
# COMPACT_ATOMS: atom_id res chain seq x y z
N MET A 1 -9.86 -14.62 -10.14
CA MET A 1 -10.29 -13.82 -8.97
C MET A 1 -11.38 -14.54 -8.19
N LYS A 2 -11.32 -14.50 -6.85
CA LYS A 2 -12.44 -14.90 -5.99
C LYS A 2 -13.68 -14.08 -6.34
N GLU A 3 -14.87 -14.65 -6.14
CA GLU A 3 -16.09 -13.85 -6.19
C GLU A 3 -15.99 -12.65 -5.23
N THR A 4 -16.37 -11.46 -5.67
CA THR A 4 -16.17 -10.21 -4.91
C THR A 4 -16.70 -10.30 -3.47
N LYS A 5 -17.84 -10.97 -3.27
CA LYS A 5 -18.41 -11.14 -1.93
C LYS A 5 -17.53 -11.99 -1.01
N LEU A 6 -16.92 -13.05 -1.53
CA LEU A 6 -16.02 -13.92 -0.76
C LEU A 6 -14.74 -13.19 -0.42
N LEU A 7 -14.17 -12.43 -1.37
CA LEU A 7 -13.00 -11.58 -1.13
C LEU A 7 -13.24 -10.58 0.03
N ILE A 8 -14.39 -9.90 0.04
CA ILE A 8 -14.75 -8.94 1.11
C ILE A 8 -14.83 -9.63 2.47
N GLN A 9 -15.42 -10.82 2.53
CA GLN A 9 -15.53 -11.60 3.77
C GLN A 9 -14.15 -12.04 4.29
N ASP A 10 -13.26 -12.46 3.39
CA ASP A 10 -11.90 -12.87 3.76
C ASP A 10 -11.09 -11.67 4.29
N LEU A 11 -11.19 -10.51 3.64
CA LEU A 11 -10.54 -9.28 4.09
C LEU A 11 -11.01 -8.88 5.49
N GLU A 12 -12.32 -8.91 5.75
CA GLU A 12 -12.88 -8.62 7.07
C GLU A 12 -12.41 -9.64 8.13
N SER A 13 -12.38 -10.93 7.80
CA SER A 13 -11.88 -11.99 8.69
C SER A 13 -10.41 -11.77 9.03
N HIS A 14 -9.56 -11.51 8.03
CA HIS A 14 -8.14 -11.26 8.24
C HIS A 14 -7.89 -10.06 9.15
N VAL A 15 -8.56 -8.93 8.89
CA VAL A 15 -8.44 -7.75 9.75
C VAL A 15 -8.90 -8.07 11.18
N ARG A 16 -10.04 -8.72 11.36
CA ARG A 16 -10.56 -9.06 12.69
C ARG A 16 -9.67 -10.06 13.43
N GLU A 17 -9.04 -11.01 12.74
CA GLU A 17 -8.11 -11.98 13.34
C GLU A 17 -6.79 -11.31 13.75
N LEU A 18 -6.24 -10.45 12.91
CA LEU A 18 -4.96 -9.77 13.16
C LEU A 18 -5.09 -8.65 14.18
N CYS A 19 -6.11 -7.80 14.04
CA CYS A 19 -6.27 -6.53 14.76
C CYS A 19 -7.09 -6.69 16.05
N GLN A 20 -6.50 -7.33 17.05
CA GLN A 20 -7.10 -7.55 18.35
C GLN A 20 -6.89 -6.36 19.30
N PRO A 21 -7.70 -6.22 20.37
CA PRO A 21 -7.65 -5.06 21.28
C PRO A 21 -6.29 -4.79 21.93
N GLU A 22 -5.45 -5.81 22.13
CA GLU A 22 -4.11 -5.67 22.72
C GLU A 22 -3.07 -5.07 21.75
N GLY A 23 -3.41 -4.97 20.46
CA GLY A 23 -2.53 -4.45 19.42
C GLY A 23 -1.36 -5.38 19.10
N ARG A 24 -0.37 -4.82 18.39
CA ARG A 24 0.78 -5.54 17.85
C ARG A 24 2.09 -4.77 18.09
N VAL A 25 2.17 -4.07 19.23
CA VAL A 25 3.36 -3.32 19.61
C VAL A 25 4.55 -4.27 19.75
N VAL A 26 5.67 -3.96 19.13
CA VAL A 26 6.88 -4.78 19.12
C VAL A 26 7.23 -5.30 20.52
N GLY A 27 7.50 -6.61 20.61
CA GLY A 27 7.89 -7.30 21.84
C GLY A 27 6.74 -7.70 22.77
N THR A 28 5.49 -7.31 22.51
CA THR A 28 4.31 -7.69 23.30
C THR A 28 3.78 -9.09 22.93
N ASP A 29 2.87 -9.62 23.74
CA ASP A 29 2.21 -10.89 23.42
C ASP A 29 1.29 -10.75 22.19
N GLY A 30 0.67 -9.58 21.99
CA GLY A 30 -0.10 -9.29 20.79
C GLY A 30 0.74 -9.33 19.52
N HIS A 31 1.96 -8.78 19.59
CA HIS A 31 2.93 -8.86 18.49
C HIS A 31 3.31 -10.32 18.17
N LYS A 32 3.68 -11.11 19.18
CA LYS A 32 3.99 -12.54 19.01
C LYS A 32 2.82 -13.37 18.47
N ARG A 33 1.58 -12.97 18.78
CA ARG A 33 0.39 -13.59 18.19
C ARG A 33 0.29 -13.25 16.71
N ALA A 34 0.52 -11.99 16.35
CA ALA A 34 0.52 -11.53 14.96
C ALA A 34 1.59 -12.24 14.14
N GLU A 35 2.82 -12.42 14.67
CA GLU A 35 3.89 -13.20 14.03
C GLU A 35 3.42 -14.61 13.65
N LYS A 36 2.79 -15.33 14.59
CA LYS A 36 2.27 -16.68 14.34
C LYS A 36 1.18 -16.69 13.29
N TRP A 37 0.28 -15.71 13.35
CA TRP A 37 -0.82 -15.58 12.41
C TRP A 37 -0.31 -15.29 11.00
N VAL A 38 0.65 -14.39 10.82
CA VAL A 38 1.27 -14.07 9.52
C VAL A 38 1.93 -15.32 8.92
N ALA A 39 2.75 -16.03 9.70
CA ALA A 39 3.41 -17.26 9.25
C ALA A 39 2.40 -18.33 8.82
N GLN A 40 1.31 -18.48 9.58
CA GLN A 40 0.22 -19.39 9.24
C GLN A 40 -0.46 -19.01 7.93
N LYS A 41 -0.80 -17.71 7.73
CA LYS A 41 -1.46 -17.25 6.50
C LYS A 41 -0.59 -17.46 5.26
N LEU A 42 0.70 -17.18 5.33
CA LEU A 42 1.63 -17.46 4.22
C LEU A 42 1.66 -18.96 3.87
N SER A 43 1.58 -19.82 4.88
CA SER A 43 1.49 -21.27 4.69
C SER A 43 0.16 -21.70 4.07
N GLU A 44 -0.96 -21.16 4.52
CA GLU A 44 -2.32 -21.44 4.00
C GLU A 44 -2.46 -21.03 2.53
N ILE A 45 -1.87 -19.89 2.13
CA ILE A 45 -1.78 -19.45 0.73
C ILE A 45 -0.95 -20.41 -0.14
N GLY A 46 -0.08 -21.20 0.48
CA GLY A 46 0.82 -22.13 -0.24
C GLY A 46 2.11 -21.46 -0.71
N CYS A 47 2.47 -20.32 -0.14
CA CYS A 47 3.78 -19.71 -0.35
C CYS A 47 4.90 -20.69 0.04
N LYS A 48 6.06 -20.55 -0.59
CA LYS A 48 7.31 -21.15 -0.08
C LYS A 48 8.05 -20.11 0.74
N PRO A 49 8.82 -20.48 1.78
CA PRO A 49 9.75 -19.56 2.42
C PRO A 49 10.60 -18.84 1.37
N TYR A 50 10.72 -17.51 1.49
CA TYR A 50 11.51 -16.71 0.55
C TYR A 50 13.01 -16.96 0.72
N ALA A 51 13.47 -17.08 1.98
CA ALA A 51 14.85 -17.40 2.30
C ALA A 51 14.90 -18.48 3.41
N GLY A 52 15.80 -19.45 3.26
CA GLY A 52 15.95 -20.55 4.21
C GLY A 52 14.75 -21.51 4.24
N GLU A 53 14.41 -22.00 5.44
CA GLU A 53 13.36 -23.03 5.65
C GLU A 53 12.11 -22.48 6.35
N SER A 54 12.11 -21.20 6.76
CA SER A 54 11.03 -20.54 7.50
C SER A 54 10.56 -19.27 6.79
N TYR A 55 9.28 -18.93 6.96
CA TYR A 55 8.78 -17.62 6.56
C TYR A 55 9.36 -16.49 7.42
N ALA A 56 9.69 -16.81 8.68
CA ALA A 56 10.26 -15.85 9.62
C ALA A 56 11.72 -15.53 9.26
N LEU A 57 12.02 -14.24 9.18
CA LEU A 57 13.33 -13.65 8.93
C LEU A 57 13.72 -12.82 10.16
N PRO A 58 14.15 -13.47 11.26
CA PRO A 58 14.47 -12.80 12.50
C PRO A 58 15.73 -11.95 12.36
N TYR A 59 15.75 -10.81 13.04
CA TYR A 59 16.95 -9.97 13.18
C TYR A 59 16.98 -9.29 14.54
N GLU A 60 18.17 -8.85 14.95
CA GLU A 60 18.37 -8.14 16.21
C GLU A 60 19.04 -6.79 15.95
N ARG A 61 18.55 -5.74 16.58
CA ARG A 61 19.12 -4.40 16.59
C ARG A 61 18.96 -3.79 17.97
N GLU A 62 20.03 -3.18 18.46
CA GLU A 62 20.03 -2.47 19.77
C GLU A 62 19.53 -3.33 20.93
N GLY A 63 19.75 -4.65 20.87
CA GLY A 63 19.31 -5.60 21.90
C GLY A 63 17.81 -5.92 21.83
N ILE A 64 17.11 -5.54 20.76
CA ILE A 64 15.70 -5.82 20.52
C ILE A 64 15.60 -6.81 19.35
N SER A 65 14.75 -7.82 19.52
CA SER A 65 14.46 -8.82 18.49
C SER A 65 13.23 -8.43 17.69
N PHE A 66 13.32 -8.54 16.37
CA PHE A 66 12.29 -8.27 15.40
C PHE A 66 12.16 -9.44 14.42
N THR A 67 11.06 -9.52 13.71
CA THR A 67 10.84 -10.61 12.74
C THR A 67 10.07 -10.12 11.52
N ASN A 68 10.74 -9.96 10.40
CA ASN A 68 10.03 -9.87 9.11
C ASN A 68 9.53 -11.25 8.70
N PHE A 69 8.49 -11.29 7.87
CA PHE A 69 8.01 -12.51 7.26
C PHE A 69 8.05 -12.38 5.74
N ALA A 70 8.53 -13.40 5.06
CA ALA A 70 8.49 -13.43 3.61
C ALA A 70 8.20 -14.81 3.05
N GLY A 71 7.27 -14.84 2.10
CA GLY A 71 6.97 -16.00 1.28
C GLY A 71 7.12 -15.69 -0.19
N SER A 72 7.27 -16.71 -1.01
CA SER A 72 7.31 -16.58 -2.47
C SER A 72 6.30 -17.47 -3.15
N ILE A 73 5.73 -16.99 -4.24
CA ILE A 73 4.90 -17.74 -5.18
C ILE A 73 5.69 -17.82 -6.48
N ALA A 74 5.96 -19.04 -6.93
CA ALA A 74 6.77 -19.27 -8.12
C ALA A 74 6.11 -18.68 -9.38
N GLY A 75 6.87 -17.94 -10.14
CA GLY A 75 6.52 -17.46 -11.46
C GLY A 75 6.80 -18.49 -12.56
N LYS A 76 6.44 -18.16 -13.79
CA LYS A 76 6.70 -19.00 -14.97
C LYS A 76 8.17 -18.96 -15.37
N ASP A 77 8.83 -17.81 -15.20
CA ASP A 77 10.24 -17.58 -15.46
C ASP A 77 10.93 -17.11 -14.17
N ARG A 78 11.64 -18.00 -13.54
CA ARG A 78 12.31 -17.80 -12.26
C ARG A 78 13.69 -17.16 -12.38
N ASP A 79 14.20 -17.00 -13.58
CA ASP A 79 15.47 -16.33 -13.83
C ASP A 79 15.29 -14.79 -13.86
N LEU A 80 14.05 -14.33 -14.04
CA LEU A 80 13.71 -12.91 -14.00
C LEU A 80 13.71 -12.37 -12.56
N PRO A 81 14.08 -11.08 -12.36
CA PRO A 81 13.94 -10.42 -11.06
C PRO A 81 12.49 -10.47 -10.54
N PRO A 82 12.26 -10.79 -9.25
CA PRO A 82 10.93 -10.95 -8.70
C PRO A 82 10.19 -9.62 -8.54
N ILE A 83 8.85 -9.71 -8.42
CA ILE A 83 7.98 -8.63 -7.96
C ILE A 83 7.79 -8.81 -6.45
N LEU A 84 7.73 -7.70 -5.71
CA LEU A 84 7.41 -7.70 -4.29
C LEU A 84 6.08 -6.99 -4.02
N ILE A 85 5.27 -7.56 -3.14
CA ILE A 85 4.15 -6.87 -2.49
C ILE A 85 4.36 -6.90 -0.98
N GLY A 86 4.09 -5.78 -0.29
CA GLY A 86 4.40 -5.70 1.14
C GLY A 86 3.58 -4.69 1.93
N ALA A 87 3.53 -4.94 3.26
CA ALA A 87 2.93 -4.09 4.27
C ALA A 87 3.55 -4.42 5.64
N HIS A 88 3.51 -3.49 6.61
CA HIS A 88 3.95 -3.79 7.97
C HIS A 88 2.82 -4.37 8.83
N TYR A 89 3.19 -5.16 9.84
CA TYR A 89 2.20 -5.79 10.72
C TYR A 89 2.25 -5.30 12.17
N ASP A 90 3.29 -4.60 12.57
CA ASP A 90 3.39 -3.99 13.89
C ASP A 90 2.36 -2.87 14.08
N SER A 91 2.24 -2.35 15.28
CA SER A 91 1.37 -1.21 15.60
C SER A 91 2.03 -0.28 16.60
N VAL A 92 1.74 1.02 16.49
CA VAL A 92 2.33 2.05 17.35
C VAL A 92 1.83 1.98 18.78
N ILE A 93 0.60 1.50 19.02
CA ILE A 93 -0.06 1.46 20.34
C ILE A 93 -0.74 0.10 20.58
N SER A 94 -1.01 -0.19 21.86
CA SER A 94 -1.79 -1.37 22.28
C SER A 94 -3.28 -1.15 22.02
N ALA A 95 -3.66 -1.18 20.74
CA ALA A 95 -5.01 -1.04 20.23
C ALA A 95 -5.14 -1.82 18.91
N PRO A 96 -6.34 -2.02 18.36
CA PRO A 96 -6.52 -2.81 17.14
C PRO A 96 -5.68 -2.32 15.94
N CYS A 97 -5.53 -1.00 15.75
CA CYS A 97 -4.81 -0.41 14.62
C CYS A 97 -5.19 -1.13 13.32
N ALA A 98 -6.49 -1.09 13.00
CA ALA A 98 -7.07 -1.90 11.94
C ALA A 98 -6.74 -1.37 10.55
N ASP A 99 -6.74 -0.05 10.39
CA ASP A 99 -6.30 0.59 9.16
C ASP A 99 -4.77 0.64 9.10
N ASP A 100 -4.13 0.90 10.25
CA ASP A 100 -2.70 1.05 10.42
C ASP A 100 -2.06 -0.17 11.12
N ASN A 101 -1.60 -1.20 10.44
CA ASN A 101 -1.69 -1.42 8.99
C ASN A 101 -2.33 -2.80 8.68
N GLY A 102 -3.30 -3.23 9.52
CA GLY A 102 -4.01 -4.49 9.33
C GLY A 102 -4.75 -4.57 7.99
N SER A 103 -5.24 -3.42 7.49
CA SER A 103 -5.91 -3.31 6.21
C SER A 103 -4.99 -3.70 5.05
N ALA A 104 -3.78 -3.16 5.02
CA ALA A 104 -2.82 -3.44 3.96
C ALA A 104 -2.23 -4.86 4.04
N VAL A 105 -1.98 -5.38 5.26
CA VAL A 105 -1.59 -6.79 5.44
C VAL A 105 -2.66 -7.70 4.86
N SER A 106 -3.94 -7.43 5.15
CA SER A 106 -5.06 -8.23 4.63
C SER A 106 -5.15 -8.19 3.11
N ILE A 107 -4.99 -7.00 2.50
CA ILE A 107 -4.98 -6.84 1.03
C ILE A 107 -3.78 -7.58 0.42
N THR A 108 -2.59 -7.43 0.99
CA THR A 108 -1.36 -8.11 0.52
C THR A 108 -1.54 -9.63 0.49
N LEU A 109 -2.09 -10.22 1.56
CA LEU A 109 -2.36 -11.66 1.63
C LEU A 109 -3.44 -12.09 0.62
N ALA A 110 -4.51 -11.31 0.45
CA ALA A 110 -5.58 -11.61 -0.51
C ALA A 110 -5.10 -11.57 -1.96
N VAL A 111 -4.23 -10.61 -2.30
CA VAL A 111 -3.58 -10.54 -3.62
C VAL A 111 -2.69 -11.76 -3.86
N ALA A 112 -1.88 -12.12 -2.86
CA ALA A 112 -1.03 -13.30 -2.92
C ALA A 112 -1.84 -14.59 -3.15
N GLU A 113 -2.93 -14.76 -2.40
CA GLU A 113 -3.81 -15.92 -2.54
C GLU A 113 -4.45 -15.99 -3.93
N SER A 114 -4.93 -14.87 -4.47
CA SER A 114 -5.51 -14.82 -5.82
C SER A 114 -4.48 -15.19 -6.90
N ILE A 115 -3.25 -14.66 -6.79
CA ILE A 115 -2.16 -14.97 -7.72
C ILE A 115 -1.74 -16.43 -7.62
N ALA A 116 -1.63 -16.98 -6.40
CA ALA A 116 -1.32 -18.40 -6.19
C ALA A 116 -2.39 -19.31 -6.81
N ALA A 117 -3.66 -19.00 -6.59
CA ALA A 117 -4.80 -19.74 -7.16
C ALA A 117 -4.83 -19.66 -8.71
N ALA A 118 -4.32 -18.59 -9.29
CA ALA A 118 -4.19 -18.43 -10.75
C ALA A 118 -2.95 -19.12 -11.34
N GLY A 119 -2.10 -19.74 -10.52
CA GLY A 119 -0.90 -20.47 -10.95
C GLY A 119 0.35 -19.61 -11.10
N GLY A 120 0.41 -18.46 -10.43
CA GLY A 120 1.55 -17.55 -10.40
C GLY A 120 1.60 -16.57 -11.58
N LEU A 121 2.45 -15.57 -11.44
CA LEU A 121 2.74 -14.54 -12.45
C LEU A 121 3.76 -15.01 -13.49
N ASN A 122 4.26 -14.11 -14.34
CA ASN A 122 5.42 -14.40 -15.18
C ASN A 122 6.72 -14.44 -14.36
N ARG A 123 6.87 -13.54 -13.39
CA ARG A 123 7.99 -13.44 -12.43
C ARG A 123 7.57 -14.04 -11.09
N ASP A 124 8.54 -14.45 -10.28
CA ASP A 124 8.26 -14.83 -8.88
C ASP A 124 7.60 -13.64 -8.16
N LEU A 125 6.61 -13.92 -7.30
CA LEU A 125 6.02 -12.93 -6.42
C LEU A 125 6.54 -13.15 -5.00
N VAL A 126 7.18 -12.14 -4.43
CA VAL A 126 7.58 -12.08 -3.03
C VAL A 126 6.50 -11.37 -2.23
N VAL A 127 6.00 -12.02 -1.20
CA VAL A 127 5.04 -11.49 -0.24
C VAL A 127 5.80 -11.17 1.04
N ALA A 128 6.02 -9.90 1.33
CA ALA A 128 6.81 -9.44 2.46
C ALA A 128 5.92 -8.73 3.49
N ILE A 129 5.94 -9.20 4.74
CA ILE A 129 5.22 -8.59 5.86
C ILE A 129 6.28 -8.11 6.85
N PHE A 130 6.40 -6.79 6.97
CA PHE A 130 7.48 -6.12 7.68
C PHE A 130 7.14 -5.88 9.14
N ASP A 131 8.18 -5.89 9.97
CA ASP A 131 8.14 -5.53 11.39
C ASP A 131 8.70 -4.11 11.61
N ALA A 132 8.39 -3.51 12.74
CA ALA A 132 9.03 -2.29 13.22
C ALA A 132 9.01 -1.11 12.22
N GLU A 133 7.89 -0.93 11.53
CA GLU A 133 7.67 0.28 10.72
C GLU A 133 7.37 1.47 11.63
N GLU A 134 6.65 1.24 12.71
CA GLU A 134 6.12 2.27 13.60
C GLU A 134 7.17 2.91 14.53
N PRO A 135 6.96 4.16 14.99
CA PRO A 135 7.80 4.74 16.05
C PRO A 135 7.92 3.85 17.28
N PRO A 136 9.10 3.73 17.90
CA PRO A 136 10.30 4.57 17.68
C PRO A 136 11.24 4.06 16.56
N TYR A 137 10.86 3.04 15.84
CA TYR A 137 11.75 2.35 14.88
C TYR A 137 11.70 2.93 13.47
N PHE A 138 10.67 3.72 13.18
CA PHE A 138 10.44 4.37 11.89
C PHE A 138 11.68 5.06 11.34
N GLN A 139 12.04 4.78 10.09
CA GLN A 139 13.22 5.31 9.39
C GLN A 139 14.58 5.06 10.08
N THR A 140 14.63 4.18 11.07
CA THR A 140 15.89 3.76 11.70
C THR A 140 16.47 2.49 11.05
N SER A 141 17.64 2.06 11.53
CA SER A 141 18.22 0.75 11.15
C SER A 141 17.44 -0.45 11.70
N CYS A 142 16.48 -0.21 12.59
CA CYS A 142 15.58 -1.22 13.13
C CYS A 142 14.36 -1.47 12.24
N MET A 143 13.98 -0.52 11.38
CA MET A 143 12.82 -0.63 10.51
C MET A 143 12.91 -1.87 9.61
N GLY A 144 11.85 -2.69 9.64
CA GLY A 144 11.84 -4.01 9.03
C GLY A 144 12.06 -4.00 7.52
N SER A 145 11.44 -3.09 6.79
CA SER A 145 11.65 -2.99 5.34
C SER A 145 13.08 -2.63 4.96
N ASN A 146 13.72 -1.70 5.72
CA ASN A 146 15.14 -1.37 5.53
C ASN A 146 16.00 -2.61 5.76
N ARG A 147 15.70 -3.38 6.81
CA ARG A 147 16.43 -4.58 7.15
C ARG A 147 16.20 -5.69 6.14
N PHE A 148 14.94 -5.90 5.74
CA PHE A 148 14.58 -6.87 4.72
C PHE A 148 15.34 -6.63 3.40
N TYR A 149 15.30 -5.40 2.90
CA TYR A 149 16.01 -5.05 1.67
C TYR A 149 17.52 -5.32 1.78
N HIS A 150 18.14 -4.85 2.86
CA HIS A 150 19.58 -5.02 3.08
C HIS A 150 20.00 -6.48 3.14
N ASP A 151 19.18 -7.35 3.77
CA ASP A 151 19.56 -8.76 4.02
C ASP A 151 19.12 -9.71 2.91
N GLN A 152 18.08 -9.36 2.17
CA GLN A 152 17.38 -10.27 1.27
C GLN A 152 17.44 -9.88 -0.21
N ALA A 153 17.74 -8.63 -0.55
CA ALA A 153 17.95 -8.25 -1.95
C ALA A 153 19.24 -8.93 -2.46
N ASP A 154 19.10 -9.76 -3.45
CA ASP A 154 20.22 -10.41 -4.14
C ASP A 154 20.70 -9.56 -5.34
N GLU A 155 21.67 -10.06 -6.11
CA GLU A 155 22.22 -9.37 -7.28
C GLU A 155 21.16 -9.07 -8.36
N ARG A 156 20.03 -9.81 -8.38
CA ARG A 156 18.94 -9.58 -9.33
C ARG A 156 18.05 -8.42 -8.91
N ASN A 157 18.09 -8.03 -7.61
CA ASN A 157 17.21 -7.04 -7.00
C ASN A 157 15.72 -7.36 -7.22
N PHE A 158 14.84 -6.39 -7.04
CA PHE A 158 13.41 -6.51 -7.34
C PHE A 158 13.09 -5.78 -8.65
N HIS A 159 12.30 -6.43 -9.50
CA HIS A 159 11.78 -5.80 -10.70
C HIS A 159 10.83 -4.64 -10.37
N PHE A 160 10.06 -4.81 -9.29
CA PHE A 160 9.06 -3.85 -8.86
C PHE A 160 8.61 -4.16 -7.43
N ALA A 161 8.26 -3.11 -6.68
CA ALA A 161 7.68 -3.23 -5.36
C ALA A 161 6.33 -2.49 -5.27
N LEU A 162 5.28 -3.17 -4.75
CA LEU A 162 4.00 -2.56 -4.42
C LEU A 162 3.83 -2.57 -2.91
N ILE A 163 3.82 -1.40 -2.31
CA ILE A 163 3.65 -1.22 -0.87
C ILE A 163 2.32 -0.54 -0.59
N SER A 164 1.65 -0.96 0.46
CA SER A 164 0.38 -0.37 0.88
C SER A 164 0.39 -0.03 2.36
N ASP A 165 -0.22 1.11 2.69
CA ASP A 165 -0.37 1.58 4.06
C ASP A 165 -1.61 2.48 4.19
N LEU A 166 -2.40 2.32 5.28
CA LEU A 166 -3.63 3.07 5.50
C LEU A 166 -4.62 2.96 4.32
N VAL A 167 -5.02 1.76 3.95
CA VAL A 167 -5.82 1.51 2.73
C VAL A 167 -7.26 1.03 3.00
N GLY A 168 -7.70 1.08 4.25
CA GLY A 168 -9.01 0.54 4.65
C GLY A 168 -10.11 1.59 4.84
N HIS A 169 -9.78 2.85 5.18
CA HIS A 169 -10.78 3.86 5.52
C HIS A 169 -11.28 4.65 4.29
N ASP A 170 -12.47 5.24 4.43
CA ASP A 170 -12.97 6.22 3.47
C ASP A 170 -12.33 7.59 3.70
N VAL A 171 -11.83 8.21 2.63
CA VAL A 171 -11.26 9.56 2.71
C VAL A 171 -12.34 10.57 3.06
N CYS A 172 -12.12 11.35 4.10
CA CYS A 172 -13.04 12.39 4.55
C CYS A 172 -12.29 13.65 4.98
N LEU A 173 -12.97 14.80 4.95
CA LEU A 173 -12.42 16.01 5.53
C LEU A 173 -12.34 15.87 7.05
N PRO A 174 -11.20 16.20 7.70
CA PRO A 174 -11.04 16.17 9.15
C PRO A 174 -12.15 16.95 9.88
N GLU A 175 -12.43 16.57 11.12
CA GLU A 175 -13.51 17.22 11.90
C GLU A 175 -13.18 18.67 12.28
N ASP A 176 -11.89 18.97 12.49
CA ASP A 176 -11.34 20.23 12.95
C ASP A 176 -11.09 21.28 11.84
N VAL A 177 -11.47 20.98 10.59
CA VAL A 177 -11.32 21.96 9.51
C VAL A 177 -12.14 23.23 9.77
N PRO A 178 -11.70 24.41 9.27
CA PRO A 178 -12.45 25.65 9.41
C PRO A 178 -13.91 25.51 8.94
N LYS A 179 -14.86 26.14 9.64
CA LYS A 179 -16.32 26.04 9.34
C LYS A 179 -16.67 26.25 7.87
N LEU A 180 -15.97 27.14 7.19
CA LEU A 180 -16.16 27.40 5.76
C LEU A 180 -15.78 26.19 4.91
N VAL A 181 -14.69 25.50 5.26
CA VAL A 181 -14.25 24.26 4.59
C VAL A 181 -15.19 23.11 4.92
N ALA A 182 -15.70 23.03 6.14
CA ALA A 182 -16.68 22.02 6.56
C ALA A 182 -17.98 22.05 5.71
N LEU A 183 -18.35 23.20 5.14
CA LEU A 183 -19.47 23.29 4.20
C LEU A 183 -19.24 22.49 2.90
N ALA A 184 -17.99 22.14 2.59
CA ALA A 184 -17.67 21.32 1.42
C ALA A 184 -17.85 19.80 1.68
N ARG A 185 -18.11 19.33 2.92
CA ARG A 185 -18.27 17.89 3.22
C ARG A 185 -19.27 17.16 2.30
N PRO A 186 -20.47 17.68 2.01
CA PRO A 186 -21.35 17.02 1.06
C PRO A 186 -20.78 16.93 -0.35
N LEU A 187 -19.94 17.90 -0.73
CA LEU A 187 -19.29 17.96 -2.04
C LEU A 187 -18.20 16.89 -2.18
N VAL A 188 -17.45 16.61 -1.11
CA VAL A 188 -16.35 15.63 -1.13
C VAL A 188 -16.81 14.21 -0.80
N LYS A 189 -18.00 14.01 -0.27
CA LYS A 189 -18.56 12.68 0.05
C LYS A 189 -18.48 11.66 -1.12
N PRO A 190 -18.73 12.03 -2.39
CA PRO A 190 -18.55 11.11 -3.52
C PRO A 190 -17.11 10.68 -3.76
N LEU A 191 -16.14 11.30 -3.08
CA LEU A 191 -14.70 10.97 -3.14
C LEU A 191 -14.27 10.07 -1.99
N ALA A 192 -15.17 9.66 -1.10
CA ALA A 192 -14.88 8.78 0.01
C ALA A 192 -14.04 7.53 -0.38
N PRO A 193 -14.32 6.82 -1.50
CA PRO A 193 -13.52 5.67 -1.90
C PRO A 193 -12.19 6.03 -2.60
N LEU A 194 -11.66 7.23 -2.35
CA LEU A 194 -10.39 7.67 -2.93
C LEU A 194 -9.21 6.89 -2.33
N THR A 195 -8.26 6.58 -3.20
CA THR A 195 -6.95 5.99 -2.89
C THR A 195 -5.90 6.80 -3.63
N PHE A 196 -4.86 7.20 -2.92
CA PHE A 196 -3.70 7.85 -3.50
C PHE A 196 -2.68 6.82 -3.94
N MET A 197 -1.99 7.10 -5.03
CA MET A 197 -0.89 6.30 -5.54
C MET A 197 0.29 7.21 -5.83
N THR A 198 1.46 6.88 -5.29
CA THR A 198 2.72 7.52 -5.64
C THR A 198 3.71 6.51 -6.19
N GLY A 199 4.79 6.98 -6.80
CA GLY A 199 5.85 6.12 -7.32
C GLY A 199 5.73 5.81 -8.81
N ALA A 200 4.68 6.24 -9.52
CA ALA A 200 4.60 6.05 -10.96
C ALA A 200 5.77 6.74 -11.70
N GLU A 201 6.36 7.78 -11.09
CA GLU A 201 7.57 8.43 -11.53
C GLU A 201 8.86 7.64 -11.29
N SER A 202 8.82 6.57 -10.50
CA SER A 202 10.01 5.79 -10.16
C SER A 202 10.65 5.07 -11.36
N HIS A 203 9.91 4.91 -12.44
CA HIS A 203 10.45 4.38 -13.70
C HIS A 203 9.68 4.93 -14.90
N PRO A 204 10.36 5.36 -16.00
CA PRO A 204 9.70 6.01 -17.14
C PRO A 204 8.69 5.13 -17.89
N GLN A 205 8.79 3.80 -17.78
CA GLN A 205 7.84 2.86 -18.41
C GLN A 205 6.64 2.52 -17.51
N LEU A 206 6.66 2.86 -16.21
CA LEU A 206 5.55 2.55 -15.31
C LEU A 206 4.24 3.24 -15.73
N PRO A 207 4.19 4.53 -16.05
CA PRO A 207 2.96 5.19 -16.50
C PRO A 207 2.34 4.49 -17.70
N GLU A 208 3.16 4.06 -18.66
CA GLU A 208 2.70 3.35 -19.86
C GLU A 208 2.18 1.95 -19.51
N THR A 209 2.86 1.22 -18.62
CA THR A 209 2.41 -0.10 -18.13
C THR A 209 1.08 -0.01 -17.38
N LEU A 210 0.86 1.08 -16.64
CA LEU A 210 -0.30 1.25 -15.76
C LEU A 210 -1.52 1.88 -16.44
N LYS A 211 -1.36 2.56 -17.58
CA LYS A 211 -2.45 3.32 -18.23
C LYS A 211 -3.67 2.47 -18.59
N ASP A 212 -3.45 1.20 -18.91
CA ASP A 212 -4.48 0.24 -19.31
C ASP A 212 -4.96 -0.64 -18.12
N VAL A 213 -4.41 -0.44 -16.92
CA VAL A 213 -4.87 -1.13 -15.72
C VAL A 213 -6.20 -0.56 -15.27
N GLU A 214 -7.26 -1.34 -15.41
CA GLU A 214 -8.61 -0.92 -15.07
C GLU A 214 -8.76 -0.65 -13.57
N ILE A 215 -9.28 0.53 -13.23
CA ILE A 215 -9.62 0.92 -11.85
C ILE A 215 -11.01 0.35 -11.53
N PRO A 216 -11.17 -0.48 -10.47
CA PRO A 216 -12.47 -1.03 -10.08
C PRO A 216 -13.48 0.03 -9.65
N ASP A 217 -14.78 -0.21 -9.90
CA ASP A 217 -15.87 0.74 -9.64
C ASP A 217 -15.98 1.24 -8.18
N ARG A 218 -15.54 0.39 -7.22
CA ARG A 218 -15.66 0.69 -5.78
C ARG A 218 -14.46 1.46 -5.20
N MET A 219 -13.52 1.86 -6.06
CA MET A 219 -12.42 2.76 -5.68
C MET A 219 -12.29 3.90 -6.68
N LYS A 220 -11.60 4.93 -6.25
CA LYS A 220 -11.15 6.05 -7.07
C LYS A 220 -9.65 6.18 -6.87
N LEU A 221 -8.89 6.37 -7.94
CA LEU A 221 -7.45 6.45 -7.88
C LEU A 221 -6.97 7.83 -8.31
N ILE A 222 -6.15 8.44 -7.47
CA ILE A 222 -5.40 9.66 -7.80
C ILE A 222 -3.92 9.34 -7.72
N ALA A 223 -3.23 9.44 -8.85
CA ALA A 223 -1.78 9.37 -8.90
C ALA A 223 -1.17 10.74 -8.66
N THR A 224 -0.09 10.78 -7.87
CA THR A 224 0.71 11.98 -7.60
C THR A 224 2.19 11.59 -7.44
N LEU A 225 3.07 12.59 -7.46
CA LEU A 225 4.50 12.36 -7.21
C LEU A 225 4.75 12.03 -5.73
N ASN A 226 5.71 11.17 -5.47
CA ASN A 226 6.12 10.79 -4.10
C ASN A 226 6.59 11.98 -3.25
N ARG A 227 7.10 13.05 -3.88
CA ARG A 227 7.59 14.23 -3.17
C ARG A 227 6.57 14.91 -2.24
N TYR A 228 5.27 14.57 -2.34
CA TYR A 228 4.24 15.10 -1.44
C TYR A 228 4.06 14.28 -0.17
N VAL A 229 4.51 13.04 -0.18
CA VAL A 229 4.43 12.12 0.96
C VAL A 229 5.79 11.70 1.48
N ASP A 230 6.86 11.92 0.69
CA ASP A 230 8.22 11.45 0.98
C ASP A 230 8.26 9.95 1.33
N ASP A 231 9.21 9.51 2.13
CA ASP A 231 9.38 8.12 2.58
C ASP A 231 8.56 7.85 3.85
N MET A 232 7.24 8.06 3.78
CA MET A 232 6.34 7.97 4.94
C MET A 232 5.92 6.53 5.31
N SER A 233 6.45 5.50 4.63
CA SER A 233 6.22 4.09 4.91
C SER A 233 7.31 3.22 4.27
N ASP A 234 7.12 1.91 4.27
CA ASP A 234 8.05 0.87 3.79
C ASP A 234 8.51 1.03 2.33
N HIS A 235 7.79 1.78 1.50
CA HIS A 235 8.21 2.04 0.11
C HIS A 235 9.51 2.83 0.00
N GLY A 236 9.87 3.59 1.05
CA GLY A 236 11.04 4.46 1.04
C GLY A 236 12.36 3.71 0.80
N VAL A 237 12.50 2.47 1.28
CA VAL A 237 13.72 1.70 1.03
C VAL A 237 13.87 1.33 -0.44
N PHE A 238 12.78 0.97 -1.12
CA PHE A 238 12.79 0.63 -2.55
C PHE A 238 13.12 1.86 -3.39
N ARG A 239 12.50 3.01 -3.08
CA ARG A 239 12.81 4.28 -3.72
C ARG A 239 14.30 4.66 -3.60
N ARG A 240 14.88 4.54 -2.40
CA ARG A 240 16.30 4.90 -2.15
C ARG A 240 17.31 3.97 -2.82
N ASN A 241 16.85 2.80 -3.26
CA ASN A 241 17.67 1.80 -3.95
C ASN A 241 17.28 1.62 -5.42
N ASP A 242 16.63 2.64 -6.02
CA ASP A 242 16.28 2.70 -7.43
C ASP A 242 15.43 1.49 -7.91
N VAL A 243 14.66 0.88 -7.01
CA VAL A 243 13.68 -0.14 -7.38
C VAL A 243 12.41 0.56 -7.84
N PRO A 244 11.90 0.26 -9.04
CA PRO A 244 10.58 0.74 -9.46
C PRO A 244 9.52 0.34 -8.45
N TYR A 245 8.68 1.29 -8.03
CA TYR A 245 7.70 1.01 -6.98
C TYR A 245 6.39 1.77 -7.17
N LEU A 246 5.36 1.30 -6.48
CA LEU A 246 4.15 2.05 -6.19
C LEU A 246 3.86 1.99 -4.69
N PHE A 247 3.33 3.07 -4.19
CA PHE A 247 2.80 3.17 -2.84
C PHE A 247 1.32 3.55 -2.88
N LEU A 248 0.46 2.73 -2.26
CA LEU A 248 -0.98 2.95 -2.16
C LEU A 248 -1.34 3.36 -0.74
N SER A 249 -2.09 4.45 -0.60
CA SER A 249 -2.59 4.92 0.69
C SER A 249 -3.91 5.69 0.52
N CYS A 250 -4.70 5.76 1.57
CA CYS A 250 -5.85 6.66 1.66
C CYS A 250 -5.51 7.96 2.40
N GLY A 251 -4.24 8.11 2.81
CA GLY A 251 -3.78 9.22 3.64
C GLY A 251 -4.11 9.00 5.12
N ARG A 252 -3.87 10.02 5.92
CA ARG A 252 -4.20 9.99 7.35
C ARG A 252 -5.66 10.32 7.57
N TRP A 253 -6.21 9.82 8.66
CA TRP A 253 -7.58 10.07 9.06
C TRP A 253 -7.70 10.32 10.57
N GLU A 254 -8.90 10.66 11.07
CA GLU A 254 -9.11 11.04 12.46
C GLU A 254 -8.80 9.92 13.48
N HIS A 255 -8.75 8.66 13.05
CA HIS A 255 -8.47 7.50 13.90
C HIS A 255 -6.99 7.04 13.83
N TYR A 256 -6.16 7.67 12.98
CA TYR A 256 -4.73 7.37 12.83
C TYR A 256 -4.00 7.47 14.18
N HIS A 257 -3.29 6.41 14.55
CA HIS A 257 -2.58 6.26 15.85
C HIS A 257 -3.48 6.40 17.08
N ARG A 258 -4.76 6.02 16.98
CA ARG A 258 -5.72 6.12 18.08
C ARG A 258 -6.39 4.78 18.38
N PRO A 259 -6.83 4.55 19.65
CA PRO A 259 -7.57 3.34 20.01
C PRO A 259 -8.89 3.16 19.26
N THR A 260 -9.34 4.18 18.55
CA THR A 260 -10.56 4.17 17.74
C THR A 260 -10.35 3.69 16.31
N ASP A 261 -9.12 3.36 15.92
CA ASP A 261 -8.82 2.65 14.66
C ASP A 261 -9.18 1.17 14.80
N THR A 262 -10.42 0.85 14.47
CA THR A 262 -11.02 -0.47 14.70
C THR A 262 -11.57 -1.09 13.41
N PRO A 263 -11.70 -2.43 13.34
CA PRO A 263 -12.22 -3.13 12.16
C PRO A 263 -13.57 -2.64 11.65
N GLU A 264 -14.45 -2.14 12.54
CA GLU A 264 -15.78 -1.65 12.20
C GLU A 264 -15.78 -0.33 11.42
N LYS A 265 -14.65 0.36 11.41
CA LYS A 265 -14.47 1.65 10.73
C LYS A 265 -14.05 1.52 9.27
N LEU A 266 -13.61 0.33 8.88
CA LEU A 266 -13.06 0.10 7.54
C LEU A 266 -14.15 -0.10 6.48
N ASN A 267 -13.85 0.29 5.26
CA ASN A 267 -14.66 0.05 4.08
C ASN A 267 -14.15 -1.19 3.31
N TYR A 268 -14.64 -2.36 3.67
CA TYR A 268 -14.20 -3.63 3.06
C TYR A 268 -14.57 -3.75 1.58
N GLU A 269 -15.60 -3.04 1.08
CA GLU A 269 -15.88 -3.00 -0.37
C GLU A 269 -14.77 -2.26 -1.13
N LYS A 270 -14.29 -1.14 -0.57
CA LYS A 270 -13.15 -0.39 -1.11
C LYS A 270 -11.86 -1.21 -1.00
N MET A 271 -11.61 -1.85 0.14
CA MET A 271 -10.45 -2.74 0.31
C MET A 271 -10.43 -3.85 -0.74
N GLY A 272 -11.59 -4.46 -1.03
CA GLY A 272 -11.73 -5.45 -2.09
C GLY A 272 -11.40 -4.89 -3.47
N ALA A 273 -11.81 -3.65 -3.76
CA ALA A 273 -11.45 -2.97 -5.00
C ALA A 273 -9.94 -2.65 -5.08
N ILE A 274 -9.33 -2.22 -3.98
CA ILE A 274 -7.87 -1.99 -3.91
C ILE A 274 -7.11 -3.30 -4.13
N ALA A 275 -7.55 -4.41 -3.52
CA ALA A 275 -6.94 -5.73 -3.75
C ALA A 275 -7.02 -6.15 -5.22
N GLN A 276 -8.18 -5.94 -5.88
CA GLN A 276 -8.33 -6.21 -7.31
C GLN A 276 -7.42 -5.34 -8.17
N TYR A 277 -7.29 -4.06 -7.84
CA TYR A 277 -6.39 -3.15 -8.54
C TYR A 277 -4.93 -3.57 -8.37
N ALA A 278 -4.50 -3.84 -7.13
CA ALA A 278 -3.15 -4.31 -6.81
C ALA A 278 -2.80 -5.62 -7.55
N GLU A 279 -3.73 -6.58 -7.61
CA GLU A 279 -3.58 -7.81 -8.40
C GLU A 279 -3.36 -7.50 -9.88
N ARG A 280 -4.20 -6.63 -10.48
CA ARG A 280 -4.07 -6.22 -11.89
C ARG A 280 -2.73 -5.52 -12.16
N VAL A 281 -2.26 -4.67 -11.24
CA VAL A 281 -0.93 -4.05 -11.32
C VAL A 281 0.15 -5.13 -11.33
N CYS A 282 0.10 -6.11 -10.42
CA CYS A 282 1.07 -7.22 -10.39
C CYS A 282 1.09 -7.99 -11.72
N TRP A 283 -0.07 -8.28 -12.31
CA TRP A 283 -0.14 -8.92 -13.62
C TRP A 283 0.49 -8.07 -14.71
N ALA A 284 0.18 -6.77 -14.78
CA ALA A 284 0.71 -5.86 -15.80
C ALA A 284 2.23 -5.71 -15.71
N VAL A 285 2.76 -5.48 -14.49
CA VAL A 285 4.21 -5.31 -14.31
C VAL A 285 4.97 -6.62 -14.43
N SER A 286 4.34 -7.78 -14.20
CA SER A 286 5.01 -9.08 -14.31
C SER A 286 5.46 -9.42 -15.73
N VAL A 287 4.77 -8.89 -16.73
CA VAL A 287 5.07 -9.09 -18.16
C VAL A 287 5.75 -7.89 -18.82
N SER A 288 5.87 -6.77 -18.10
CA SER A 288 6.56 -5.59 -18.60
C SER A 288 8.09 -5.75 -18.49
N GLU A 289 8.79 -5.11 -19.36
CA GLU A 289 10.24 -4.94 -19.23
C GLU A 289 10.51 -3.51 -18.79
N LEU A 290 10.52 -3.31 -17.46
CA LEU A 290 11.05 -2.10 -16.87
C LEU A 290 12.57 -2.19 -17.02
N GLY A 291 13.16 -1.70 -18.09
CA GLY A 291 14.60 -1.80 -18.37
C GLY A 291 15.49 -1.30 -17.22
N GLU A 292 16.77 -1.08 -17.49
CA GLU A 292 17.65 -0.40 -16.53
C GLU A 292 17.07 0.96 -16.15
N PHE A 293 17.26 1.37 -14.89
CA PHE A 293 16.81 2.66 -14.39
C PHE A 293 17.27 3.78 -15.35
N ALA A 294 16.31 4.48 -15.91
CA ALA A 294 16.53 5.70 -16.66
C ALA A 294 15.92 6.87 -15.88
N ASP A 295 16.46 8.07 -16.06
CA ASP A 295 15.86 9.26 -15.44
C ASP A 295 14.34 9.25 -15.63
N ALA A 296 13.64 9.18 -14.53
CA ALA A 296 12.19 9.15 -14.50
C ALA A 296 11.66 10.44 -15.18
N GLY A 297 10.87 10.26 -16.21
CA GLY A 297 10.16 11.39 -16.84
C GLY A 297 9.08 11.93 -15.91
N ASP A 298 8.50 13.07 -16.24
CA ASP A 298 7.33 13.60 -15.57
C ASP A 298 6.08 12.80 -16.00
N PRO A 299 5.42 12.00 -15.10
CA PRO A 299 4.25 11.19 -15.44
C PRO A 299 2.95 12.02 -15.54
N ILE A 300 3.04 13.30 -15.87
CA ILE A 300 1.92 14.26 -15.82
C ILE A 300 0.68 13.81 -16.59
N ASP A 301 0.85 13.20 -17.75
CA ASP A 301 -0.29 12.75 -18.56
C ASP A 301 -1.04 11.60 -17.88
N PHE A 302 -0.31 10.66 -17.28
CA PHE A 302 -0.87 9.58 -16.51
C PHE A 302 -1.59 10.09 -15.24
N GLU A 303 -0.96 10.98 -14.48
CA GLU A 303 -1.58 11.59 -13.29
C GLU A 303 -2.87 12.33 -13.69
N ALA A 304 -2.80 13.22 -14.70
CA ALA A 304 -3.96 13.98 -15.15
C ALA A 304 -5.14 13.08 -15.57
N GLU A 305 -4.86 11.93 -16.18
CA GLU A 305 -5.91 10.97 -16.57
C GLU A 305 -6.52 10.30 -15.32
N THR A 306 -5.73 9.88 -14.33
CA THR A 306 -6.25 9.31 -13.07
C THR A 306 -7.14 10.33 -12.32
N TRP A 307 -6.71 11.59 -12.24
CA TRP A 307 -7.52 12.67 -11.65
C TRP A 307 -8.83 12.85 -12.40
N LYS A 308 -8.79 12.88 -13.73
CA LYS A 308 -9.97 13.05 -14.57
C LYS A 308 -10.97 11.90 -14.40
N GLN A 309 -10.50 10.64 -14.44
CA GLN A 309 -11.35 9.45 -14.29
C GLN A 309 -11.98 9.39 -12.89
N SER A 310 -11.19 9.58 -11.85
CA SER A 310 -11.64 9.47 -10.47
C SER A 310 -12.56 10.61 -10.04
N LEU A 311 -12.31 11.82 -10.49
CA LEU A 311 -13.11 12.97 -10.11
C LEU A 311 -14.39 13.11 -10.95
N GLY A 312 -14.37 12.70 -12.22
CA GLY A 312 -15.55 12.80 -13.08
C GLY A 312 -16.20 14.19 -13.06
N MET A 313 -17.49 14.24 -12.74
CA MET A 313 -18.25 15.51 -12.62
C MET A 313 -17.75 16.40 -11.48
N MET A 314 -17.10 15.84 -10.46
CA MET A 314 -16.56 16.59 -9.32
C MET A 314 -15.27 17.34 -9.66
N ARG A 315 -14.66 17.11 -10.82
CA ARG A 315 -13.38 17.71 -11.23
C ARG A 315 -13.39 19.24 -11.13
N ARG A 316 -14.36 19.90 -11.75
CA ARG A 316 -14.44 21.36 -11.73
C ARG A 316 -14.76 21.96 -10.35
N PRO A 317 -15.75 21.44 -9.60
CA PRO A 317 -16.00 21.88 -8.23
C PRO A 317 -14.78 21.73 -7.32
N LEU A 318 -14.09 20.59 -7.40
CA LEU A 318 -12.90 20.33 -6.59
C LEU A 318 -11.72 21.21 -7.00
N ALA A 319 -11.46 21.39 -8.28
CA ALA A 319 -10.44 22.31 -8.77
C ALA A 319 -10.63 23.72 -8.19
N LYS A 320 -11.87 24.25 -8.22
CA LYS A 320 -12.20 25.54 -7.62
C LYS A 320 -11.97 25.56 -6.11
N LEU A 321 -12.30 24.48 -5.40
CA LEU A 321 -12.06 24.35 -3.95
C LEU A 321 -10.57 24.38 -3.62
N LEU A 322 -9.75 23.69 -4.43
CA LEU A 322 -8.30 23.61 -4.28
C LEU A 322 -7.54 24.81 -4.89
N GLY A 323 -8.26 25.80 -5.44
CA GLY A 323 -7.66 27.02 -5.97
C GLY A 323 -6.94 26.84 -7.32
N VAL A 324 -7.28 25.81 -8.09
CA VAL A 324 -6.74 25.55 -9.42
C VAL A 324 -7.84 25.64 -10.50
N SER A 325 -7.45 25.79 -11.77
CA SER A 325 -8.42 25.85 -12.87
C SER A 325 -8.83 24.48 -13.39
N ASP A 326 -7.94 23.50 -13.33
CA ASP A 326 -8.13 22.09 -13.74
C ASP A 326 -7.00 21.23 -13.16
N PHE A 327 -6.90 19.95 -13.55
CA PHE A 327 -5.83 18.98 -13.18
C PHE A 327 -5.17 18.43 -14.45
N LYS A 328 -4.51 19.29 -15.23
CA LYS A 328 -3.95 18.94 -16.54
C LYS A 328 -2.46 19.26 -16.68
N THR A 329 -1.96 20.13 -15.85
CA THR A 329 -0.57 20.56 -15.90
C THR A 329 0.10 20.28 -14.58
N ARG A 330 1.42 20.13 -14.59
CA ARG A 330 2.22 19.90 -13.40
C ARG A 330 1.91 20.94 -12.31
N ASP A 331 1.92 22.24 -12.62
CA ASP A 331 1.62 23.33 -11.68
C ASP A 331 0.21 23.18 -11.03
N GLN A 332 -0.78 22.73 -11.81
CA GLN A 332 -2.14 22.55 -11.29
C GLN A 332 -2.24 21.35 -10.34
N ILE A 333 -1.61 20.22 -10.70
CA ILE A 333 -1.59 19.03 -9.86
C ILE A 333 -0.77 19.27 -8.60
N ASP A 334 0.40 19.93 -8.72
CA ASP A 334 1.25 20.26 -7.58
C ASP A 334 0.49 21.10 -6.55
N ARG A 335 -0.16 22.19 -6.98
CA ARG A 335 -0.97 23.03 -6.07
C ARG A 335 -2.12 22.27 -5.44
N ALA A 336 -2.76 21.38 -6.20
CA ALA A 336 -3.84 20.56 -5.68
C ALA A 336 -3.35 19.54 -4.65
N ALA A 337 -2.24 18.83 -4.92
CA ALA A 337 -1.62 17.90 -4.00
C ALA A 337 -1.16 18.59 -2.71
N GLU A 338 -0.48 19.76 -2.82
CA GLU A 338 -0.10 20.56 -1.66
C GLU A 338 -1.32 21.03 -0.84
N ALA A 339 -2.43 21.34 -1.50
CA ALA A 339 -3.65 21.72 -0.80
C ALA A 339 -4.26 20.52 -0.06
N LEU A 340 -4.24 19.31 -0.66
CA LEU A 340 -4.73 18.09 -0.02
C LEU A 340 -3.87 17.72 1.20
N THR A 341 -2.55 17.76 1.08
CA THR A 341 -1.64 17.46 2.21
C THR A 341 -1.82 18.44 3.39
N ARG A 342 -2.16 19.71 3.13
CA ARG A 342 -2.52 20.68 4.19
C ARG A 342 -3.80 20.31 4.94
N PHE A 343 -4.68 19.52 4.33
CA PHE A 343 -5.87 18.97 4.97
C PHE A 343 -5.65 17.59 5.60
N GLY A 344 -4.41 17.08 5.61
CA GLY A 344 -4.05 15.79 6.18
C GLY A 344 -4.40 14.59 5.28
N LEU A 345 -4.62 14.87 3.99
CA LEU A 345 -4.93 13.86 2.97
C LEU A 345 -3.71 13.57 2.11
#